data_b70fbd6990e0e9f0f48e0935117e8549
#
_entry.id   b70fbd6990e0e9f0f48e0935117e8549
#
_cell.length_a   1.000
_cell.length_b   1.000
_cell.length_c   1.000
_cell.angle_alpha   90.00
_cell.angle_beta   90.00
_cell.angle_gamma   90.00
#
_symmetry.space_group_name_H-M   'P 1'
#
loop_
_entity.id
_entity.type
_entity.pdbx_description
1 polymer ?
#
loop_
_entity_poly.entity_id
_entity_poly.type
_entity_poly.pdbx_seq_one_letter_code
_entity_poly.pdbx_strand_id
1 'polypeptide(L)'
;MSLYNAVLEDIRRLANEALDDDRQMISSIAERLGKDEKDSVRQAERELKKAAKRLVELDKLFAKLYEEHINGKVSERNYNALSATYETEQTELESKIAELNETIKANREYGENAENFVDLIKQYADIDELTQALLNTLIERIEVHEPEEINGERIQKLDVYYKFVGRLD
;
A
#
# COMPACT_ATOMS: atom_id res chain seq x y z
N MET A 1 -12.47 -16.45 -29.96
CA MET A 1 -11.81 -15.12 -29.86
C MET A 1 -10.30 -15.35 -29.80
N SER A 2 -9.55 -14.57 -30.57
CA SER A 2 -8.09 -14.68 -30.50
C SER A 2 -7.54 -14.01 -29.22
N LEU A 3 -6.41 -14.48 -28.75
CA LEU A 3 -5.67 -13.87 -27.62
C LEU A 3 -5.49 -12.36 -27.81
N TYR A 4 -5.08 -11.98 -29.01
CA TYR A 4 -4.90 -10.59 -29.41
C TYR A 4 -6.16 -9.74 -29.18
N ASN A 5 -7.30 -10.22 -29.69
CA ASN A 5 -8.57 -9.49 -29.58
C ASN A 5 -9.04 -9.42 -28.10
N ALA A 6 -8.86 -10.48 -27.34
CA ALA A 6 -9.22 -10.49 -25.93
C ALA A 6 -8.46 -9.44 -25.12
N VAL A 7 -7.14 -9.32 -25.35
CA VAL A 7 -6.31 -8.31 -24.69
C VAL A 7 -6.67 -6.89 -25.15
N LEU A 8 -6.90 -6.71 -26.45
CA LEU A 8 -7.30 -5.40 -27.01
C LEU A 8 -8.62 -4.91 -26.43
N GLU A 9 -9.62 -5.80 -26.37
CA GLU A 9 -10.92 -5.47 -25.78
C GLU A 9 -10.85 -5.19 -24.29
N ASP A 10 -10.01 -5.92 -23.53
CA ASP A 10 -9.83 -5.68 -22.12
C ASP A 10 -9.21 -4.30 -21.85
N ILE A 11 -8.18 -3.93 -22.60
CA ILE A 11 -7.57 -2.60 -22.50
C ILE A 11 -8.58 -1.50 -22.83
N ARG A 12 -9.34 -1.65 -23.91
CA ARG A 12 -10.39 -0.69 -24.28
C ARG A 12 -11.46 -0.55 -23.21
N ARG A 13 -11.91 -1.67 -22.64
CA ARG A 13 -12.90 -1.69 -21.55
C ARG A 13 -12.40 -0.92 -20.35
N LEU A 14 -11.20 -1.22 -19.89
CA LEU A 14 -10.59 -0.54 -18.74
C LEU A 14 -10.38 0.96 -19.00
N ALA A 15 -9.93 1.32 -20.21
CA ALA A 15 -9.76 2.71 -20.60
C ALA A 15 -11.08 3.49 -20.61
N ASN A 16 -12.15 2.89 -21.10
CA ASN A 16 -13.48 3.50 -21.08
C ASN A 16 -14.05 3.61 -19.67
N GLU A 17 -13.84 2.63 -18.81
CA GLU A 17 -14.21 2.73 -17.38
C GLU A 17 -13.45 3.90 -16.70
N ALA A 18 -12.18 4.06 -17.00
CA ALA A 18 -11.36 5.15 -16.46
C ALA A 18 -11.84 6.53 -16.93
N LEU A 19 -12.27 6.64 -18.21
CA LEU A 19 -12.82 7.89 -18.75
C LEU A 19 -14.20 8.21 -18.19
N ASP A 20 -14.99 7.19 -17.89
CA ASP A 20 -16.35 7.35 -17.37
C ASP A 20 -16.33 7.87 -15.93
N ASP A 21 -15.59 7.20 -15.03
CA ASP A 21 -15.40 7.63 -13.65
C ASP A 21 -14.02 7.23 -13.13
N ASP A 22 -13.04 8.11 -13.30
CA ASP A 22 -11.65 7.88 -12.88
C ASP A 22 -11.48 7.74 -11.36
N ARG A 23 -12.18 8.56 -10.59
CA ARG A 23 -12.12 8.52 -9.13
C ARG A 23 -12.66 7.22 -8.56
N GLN A 24 -13.77 6.73 -9.10
CA GLN A 24 -14.36 5.45 -8.70
C GLN A 24 -13.41 4.30 -9.03
N MET A 25 -12.80 4.33 -10.20
CA MET A 25 -11.85 3.30 -10.62
C MET A 25 -10.59 3.30 -9.75
N ILE A 26 -10.01 4.48 -9.47
CA ILE A 26 -8.87 4.63 -8.57
C ILE A 26 -9.19 4.06 -7.19
N SER A 27 -10.33 4.44 -6.62
CA SER A 27 -10.77 3.96 -5.31
C SER A 27 -10.96 2.45 -5.27
N SER A 28 -11.59 1.89 -6.28
CA SER A 28 -11.82 0.44 -6.41
C SER A 28 -10.52 -0.35 -6.51
N ILE A 29 -9.57 0.10 -7.33
CA ILE A 29 -8.27 -0.54 -7.49
C ILE A 29 -7.44 -0.44 -6.20
N ALA A 30 -7.37 0.74 -5.60
CA ALA A 30 -6.66 0.94 -4.34
C ALA A 30 -7.21 0.07 -3.21
N GLU A 31 -8.52 -0.07 -3.12
CA GLU A 31 -9.18 -0.95 -2.15
C GLU A 31 -8.84 -2.42 -2.39
N ARG A 32 -8.78 -2.87 -3.65
CA ARG A 32 -8.35 -4.25 -3.99
C ARG A 32 -6.91 -4.52 -3.62
N LEU A 33 -5.99 -3.60 -3.89
CA LEU A 33 -4.59 -3.73 -3.56
C LEU A 33 -4.34 -3.77 -2.05
N GLY A 34 -5.12 -3.01 -1.29
CA GLY A 34 -5.05 -2.93 0.17
C GLY A 34 -6.21 -3.60 0.90
N LYS A 35 -6.86 -4.61 0.32
CA LYS A 35 -8.12 -5.21 0.77
C LYS A 35 -8.13 -5.61 2.25
N ASP A 36 -7.04 -6.16 2.77
CA ASP A 36 -6.95 -6.64 4.14
C ASP A 36 -6.28 -5.62 5.08
N GLU A 37 -5.90 -4.43 4.58
CA GLU A 37 -5.06 -3.48 5.29
C GLU A 37 -5.76 -2.18 5.71
N LYS A 38 -6.98 -1.93 5.26
CA LYS A 38 -7.70 -0.67 5.55
C LYS A 38 -7.93 -0.44 7.05
N ASP A 39 -8.41 -1.47 7.76
CA ASP A 39 -8.60 -1.41 9.21
C ASP A 39 -7.26 -1.44 9.94
N SER A 40 -6.30 -2.17 9.43
CA SER A 40 -4.91 -2.24 9.91
C SER A 40 -4.24 -0.86 9.85
N VAL A 41 -4.45 -0.10 8.78
CA VAL A 41 -3.92 1.27 8.63
C VAL A 41 -4.55 2.24 9.63
N ARG A 42 -5.85 2.19 9.83
CA ARG A 42 -6.53 3.02 10.83
C ARG A 42 -6.02 2.74 12.23
N GLN A 43 -5.83 1.48 12.55
CA GLN A 43 -5.24 1.06 13.82
C GLN A 43 -3.78 1.52 13.93
N ALA A 44 -2.99 1.39 12.87
CA ALA A 44 -1.61 1.87 12.82
C ALA A 44 -1.51 3.37 13.05
N GLU A 45 -2.37 4.17 12.46
CA GLU A 45 -2.43 5.62 12.68
C GLU A 45 -2.75 6.00 14.13
N ARG A 46 -3.67 5.28 14.76
CA ARG A 46 -3.99 5.47 16.18
C ARG A 46 -2.83 5.10 17.09
N GLU A 47 -2.21 3.97 16.84
CA GLU A 47 -1.05 3.49 17.61
C GLU A 47 0.15 4.41 17.41
N LEU A 48 0.37 4.92 16.20
CA LEU A 48 1.42 5.89 15.91
C LEU A 48 1.23 7.17 16.73
N LYS A 49 0.02 7.68 16.79
CA LYS A 49 -0.30 8.88 17.58
C LYS A 49 -0.05 8.66 19.07
N LYS A 50 -0.44 7.50 19.61
CA LYS A 50 -0.17 7.13 21.00
C LYS A 50 1.31 6.98 21.29
N ALA A 51 2.05 6.31 20.41
CA ALA A 51 3.48 6.08 20.57
C ALA A 51 4.27 7.39 20.52
N ALA A 52 3.93 8.29 19.59
CA ALA A 52 4.55 9.61 19.48
C ALA A 52 4.29 10.46 20.73
N LYS A 53 3.06 10.44 21.24
CA LYS A 53 2.70 11.14 22.48
C LYS A 53 3.46 10.59 23.69
N ARG A 54 3.56 9.27 23.81
CA ARG A 54 4.30 8.63 24.89
C ARG A 54 5.79 8.96 24.84
N LEU A 55 6.37 9.01 23.65
CA LEU A 55 7.77 9.38 23.46
C LEU A 55 8.06 10.80 23.98
N VAL A 56 7.19 11.76 23.70
CA VAL A 56 7.26 13.14 24.24
C VAL A 56 7.13 13.14 25.76
N GLU A 57 6.23 12.34 26.32
CA GLU A 57 6.08 12.21 27.78
C GLU A 57 7.35 11.64 28.44
N LEU A 58 7.99 10.66 27.82
CA LEU A 58 9.26 10.08 28.32
C LEU A 58 10.38 11.11 28.32
N ASP A 59 10.49 11.93 27.29
CA ASP A 59 11.48 13.02 27.24
C ASP A 59 11.30 13.97 28.44
N LYS A 60 10.07 14.34 28.75
CA LYS A 60 9.74 15.18 29.91
C LYS A 60 10.02 14.50 31.22
N LEU A 61 9.69 13.23 31.35
CA LEU A 61 9.97 12.43 32.56
C LEU A 61 11.47 12.28 32.78
N PHE A 62 12.23 12.07 31.73
CA PHE A 62 13.69 11.98 31.83
C PHE A 62 14.32 13.31 32.25
N ALA A 63 13.87 14.42 31.67
CA ALA A 63 14.33 15.76 32.04
C ALA A 63 14.06 16.05 33.51
N LYS A 64 12.88 15.71 34.02
CA LYS A 64 12.52 15.86 35.43
C LYS A 64 13.37 14.96 36.32
N LEU A 65 13.59 13.72 35.95
CA LEU A 65 14.43 12.78 36.69
C LEU A 65 15.86 13.30 36.80
N TYR A 66 16.40 13.86 35.74
CA TYR A 66 17.73 14.45 35.71
C TYR A 66 17.84 15.66 36.67
N GLU A 67 16.86 16.57 36.68
CA GLU A 67 16.79 17.68 37.64
C GLU A 67 16.75 17.22 39.08
N GLU A 68 15.86 16.26 39.39
CA GLU A 68 15.70 15.71 40.72
C GLU A 68 16.99 15.00 41.21
N HIS A 69 17.72 14.35 40.30
CA HIS A 69 19.00 13.73 40.62
C HIS A 69 20.08 14.77 40.92
N ILE A 70 20.19 15.82 40.13
CA ILE A 70 21.12 16.92 40.35
C ILE A 70 20.85 17.63 41.69
N ASN A 71 19.57 17.79 42.03
CA ASN A 71 19.14 18.39 43.28
C ASN A 71 19.27 17.47 44.53
N GLY A 72 19.79 16.28 44.32
CA GLY A 72 20.02 15.32 45.40
C GLY A 72 18.80 14.61 45.94
N LYS A 73 17.63 14.74 45.25
CA LYS A 73 16.35 14.10 45.66
C LYS A 73 16.25 12.65 45.24
N VAL A 74 17.03 12.24 44.24
CA VAL A 74 17.05 10.87 43.69
C VAL A 74 18.46 10.32 43.80
N SER A 75 18.60 9.14 44.37
CA SER A 75 19.88 8.46 44.49
C SER A 75 20.44 8.10 43.11
N GLU A 76 21.76 7.94 43.03
CA GLU A 76 22.42 7.49 41.80
C GLU A 76 21.92 6.12 41.35
N ARG A 77 21.69 5.20 42.28
CA ARG A 77 21.13 3.87 42.01
C ARG A 77 19.75 3.96 41.36
N ASN A 78 18.85 4.76 41.92
CA ASN A 78 17.48 4.92 41.40
C ASN A 78 17.47 5.71 40.10
N TYR A 79 18.33 6.73 39.96
CA TYR A 79 18.51 7.44 38.71
C TYR A 79 18.94 6.51 37.57
N ASN A 80 19.96 5.70 37.80
CA ASN A 80 20.42 4.73 36.80
C ASN A 80 19.37 3.70 36.43
N ALA A 81 18.64 3.19 37.39
CA ALA A 81 17.56 2.20 37.17
C ALA A 81 16.41 2.79 36.33
N LEU A 82 15.94 3.98 36.70
CA LEU A 82 14.85 4.66 35.98
C LEU A 82 15.28 5.15 34.61
N SER A 83 16.52 5.66 34.47
CA SER A 83 17.08 6.07 33.18
C SER A 83 17.14 4.87 32.21
N ALA A 84 17.58 3.71 32.68
CA ALA A 84 17.63 2.49 31.88
C ALA A 84 16.22 2.04 31.43
N THR A 85 15.25 2.15 32.32
CA THR A 85 13.84 1.83 32.01
C THR A 85 13.27 2.78 30.94
N TYR A 86 13.48 4.08 31.08
CA TYR A 86 13.03 5.07 30.08
C TYR A 86 13.72 4.90 28.74
N GLU A 87 14.99 4.64 28.73
CA GLU A 87 15.78 4.39 27.53
C GLU A 87 15.30 3.14 26.76
N THR A 88 15.02 2.08 27.46
CA THR A 88 14.44 0.85 26.89
C THR A 88 13.08 1.12 26.26
N GLU A 89 12.20 1.82 26.97
CA GLU A 89 10.89 2.18 26.45
C GLU A 89 10.99 3.11 25.22
N GLN A 90 11.89 4.09 25.23
CA GLN A 90 12.15 4.96 24.09
C GLN A 90 12.57 4.16 22.85
N THR A 91 13.50 3.23 23.01
CA THR A 91 13.98 2.37 21.90
C THR A 91 12.87 1.50 21.34
N GLU A 92 12.05 0.91 22.20
CA GLU A 92 10.90 0.11 21.78
C GLU A 92 9.85 0.95 21.04
N LEU A 93 9.57 2.16 21.51
CA LEU A 93 8.63 3.07 20.86
C LEU A 93 9.15 3.58 19.51
N GLU A 94 10.43 3.90 19.41
CA GLU A 94 11.04 4.33 18.13
C GLU A 94 10.98 3.21 17.10
N SER A 95 11.25 1.96 17.50
CA SER A 95 11.11 0.79 16.63
C SER A 95 9.67 0.58 16.18
N LYS A 96 8.72 0.68 17.10
CA LYS A 96 7.29 0.57 16.81
C LYS A 96 6.81 1.67 15.86
N ILE A 97 7.24 2.91 16.06
CA ILE A 97 6.93 4.05 15.18
C ILE A 97 7.44 3.79 13.76
N ALA A 98 8.65 3.26 13.61
CA ALA A 98 9.20 2.91 12.30
C ALA A 98 8.36 1.85 11.58
N GLU A 99 7.96 0.78 12.28
CA GLU A 99 7.08 -0.26 11.72
C GLU A 99 5.70 0.29 11.31
N LEU A 100 5.09 1.13 12.15
CA LEU A 100 3.80 1.75 11.88
C LEU A 100 3.86 2.68 10.67
N ASN A 101 4.93 3.45 10.54
CA ASN A 101 5.16 4.31 9.37
C ASN A 101 5.31 3.51 8.08
N GLU A 102 5.98 2.36 8.10
CA GLU A 102 6.09 1.47 6.94
C GLU A 102 4.72 0.92 6.51
N THR A 103 3.88 0.53 7.46
CA THR A 103 2.51 0.07 7.19
C THR A 103 1.67 1.16 6.51
N ILE A 104 1.74 2.38 7.02
CA ILE A 104 1.01 3.54 6.47
C ILE A 104 1.52 3.90 5.08
N LYS A 105 2.84 3.88 4.89
CA LYS A 105 3.49 4.15 3.60
C LYS A 105 3.07 3.14 2.52
N ALA A 106 3.06 1.85 2.85
CA ALA A 106 2.64 0.79 1.92
C ALA A 106 1.20 1.02 1.42
N ASN A 107 0.29 1.41 2.31
CA ASN A 107 -1.09 1.73 1.93
C ASN A 107 -1.19 2.97 1.02
N ARG A 108 -0.36 3.97 1.23
CA ARG A 108 -0.28 5.15 0.36
C ARG A 108 0.20 4.79 -1.04
N GLU A 109 1.17 3.89 -1.15
CA GLU A 109 1.68 3.38 -2.43
C GLU A 109 0.59 2.68 -3.25
N TYR A 110 -0.35 1.98 -2.63
CA TYR A 110 -1.48 1.38 -3.34
C TYR A 110 -2.36 2.44 -4.02
N GLY A 111 -2.63 3.54 -3.35
CA GLY A 111 -3.37 4.67 -3.94
C GLY A 111 -2.62 5.32 -5.09
N GLU A 112 -1.34 5.57 -4.94
CA GLU A 112 -0.48 6.14 -5.98
C GLU A 112 -0.37 5.22 -7.19
N ASN A 113 -0.22 3.93 -7.00
CA ASN A 113 -0.18 2.94 -8.07
C ASN A 113 -1.50 2.87 -8.83
N ALA A 114 -2.64 2.91 -8.14
CA ALA A 114 -3.96 2.96 -8.75
C ALA A 114 -4.15 4.21 -9.60
N GLU A 115 -3.76 5.37 -9.09
CA GLU A 115 -3.84 6.66 -9.80
C GLU A 115 -2.96 6.67 -11.04
N ASN A 116 -1.73 6.22 -10.94
CA ASN A 116 -0.80 6.12 -12.07
C ASN A 116 -1.32 5.20 -13.17
N PHE A 117 -1.88 4.05 -12.80
CA PHE A 117 -2.49 3.14 -13.76
C PHE A 117 -3.69 3.76 -14.48
N VAL A 118 -4.61 4.38 -13.73
CA VAL A 118 -5.82 4.99 -14.29
C VAL A 118 -5.47 6.14 -15.23
N ASP A 119 -4.53 6.99 -14.87
CA ASP A 119 -4.06 8.08 -15.73
C ASP A 119 -3.43 7.55 -17.02
N LEU A 120 -2.70 6.45 -16.93
CA LEU A 120 -2.07 5.83 -18.09
C LEU A 120 -3.10 5.16 -19.01
N ILE A 121 -4.02 4.36 -18.48
CA ILE A 121 -4.99 3.59 -19.27
C ILE A 121 -5.98 4.45 -20.04
N LYS A 122 -6.33 5.63 -19.53
CA LYS A 122 -7.22 6.60 -20.19
C LYS A 122 -6.80 6.94 -21.63
N GLN A 123 -5.51 6.87 -21.91
CA GLN A 123 -4.94 7.23 -23.23
C GLN A 123 -5.25 6.19 -24.31
N TYR A 124 -5.75 5.02 -23.93
CA TYR A 124 -5.90 3.86 -24.80
C TYR A 124 -7.35 3.46 -25.09
N ALA A 125 -8.31 4.37 -24.88
CA ALA A 125 -9.73 4.08 -25.13
C ALA A 125 -10.05 3.80 -26.60
N ASP A 126 -9.37 4.50 -27.53
CA ASP A 126 -9.63 4.45 -28.97
C ASP A 126 -8.50 3.74 -29.75
N ILE A 127 -7.77 2.83 -29.10
CA ILE A 127 -6.73 2.08 -29.80
C ILE A 127 -7.33 1.06 -30.78
N ASP A 128 -6.74 0.97 -31.96
CA ASP A 128 -7.16 0.03 -33.00
C ASP A 128 -6.31 -1.24 -33.01
N GLU A 129 -5.08 -1.16 -32.55
CA GLU A 129 -4.14 -2.27 -32.55
C GLU A 129 -3.25 -2.31 -31.31
N LEU A 130 -2.78 -3.51 -30.96
CA LEU A 130 -1.78 -3.70 -29.93
C LEU A 130 -0.39 -3.56 -30.56
N THR A 131 0.36 -2.56 -30.11
CA THR A 131 1.78 -2.41 -30.47
C THR A 131 2.65 -2.98 -29.36
N GLN A 132 3.87 -3.36 -29.70
CA GLN A 132 4.84 -3.81 -28.69
C GLN A 132 5.11 -2.72 -27.66
N ALA A 133 5.17 -1.47 -28.08
CA ALA A 133 5.36 -0.34 -27.18
C ALA A 133 4.21 -0.21 -26.17
N LEU A 134 2.97 -0.36 -26.61
CA LEU A 134 1.78 -0.35 -25.76
C LEU A 134 1.80 -1.48 -24.75
N LEU A 135 2.05 -2.71 -25.22
CA LEU A 135 2.15 -3.88 -24.36
C LEU A 135 3.23 -3.73 -23.29
N ASN A 136 4.40 -3.25 -23.67
CA ASN A 136 5.50 -3.00 -22.74
C ASN A 136 5.20 -1.89 -21.73
N THR A 137 4.34 -0.95 -22.09
CA THR A 137 3.95 0.15 -21.21
C THR A 137 2.90 -0.26 -20.19
N LEU A 138 1.91 -1.06 -20.59
CA LEU A 138 0.74 -1.39 -19.77
C LEU A 138 0.83 -2.73 -19.07
N ILE A 139 1.43 -3.72 -19.73
CA ILE A 139 1.32 -5.13 -19.31
C ILE A 139 2.63 -5.61 -18.70
N GLU A 140 2.51 -6.22 -17.51
CA GLU A 140 3.61 -6.90 -16.85
C GLU A 140 3.78 -8.32 -17.41
N ARG A 141 2.68 -9.09 -17.46
CA ARG A 141 2.64 -10.45 -18.01
C ARG A 141 1.21 -10.85 -18.35
N ILE A 142 1.10 -11.86 -19.18
CA ILE A 142 -0.16 -12.52 -19.51
C ILE A 142 0.01 -14.01 -19.23
N GLU A 143 -0.90 -14.57 -18.44
CA GLU A 143 -0.98 -16.00 -18.17
C GLU A 143 -2.10 -16.61 -18.99
N VAL A 144 -1.74 -17.61 -19.82
CA VAL A 144 -2.67 -18.32 -20.69
C VAL A 144 -2.92 -19.68 -20.06
N HIS A 145 -4.16 -19.91 -19.64
CA HIS A 145 -4.56 -21.18 -19.06
C HIS A 145 -4.79 -22.26 -20.11
N GLU A 146 -4.74 -23.52 -19.72
CA GLU A 146 -5.15 -24.60 -20.58
C GLU A 146 -6.63 -24.45 -20.96
N PRO A 147 -7.00 -24.73 -22.23
CA PRO A 147 -8.37 -24.61 -22.64
C PRO A 147 -9.25 -25.66 -21.96
N GLU A 148 -10.37 -25.19 -21.40
CA GLU A 148 -11.40 -26.04 -20.79
C GLU A 148 -12.59 -26.17 -21.74
N GLU A 149 -13.22 -27.36 -21.79
CA GLU A 149 -14.45 -27.57 -22.53
C GLU A 149 -15.65 -27.34 -21.58
N ILE A 150 -16.41 -26.27 -21.87
CA ILE A 150 -17.61 -25.92 -21.09
C ILE A 150 -18.81 -25.91 -22.03
N ASN A 151 -19.78 -26.79 -21.80
CA ASN A 151 -21.00 -26.92 -22.63
C ASN A 151 -20.73 -27.17 -24.12
N GLY A 152 -19.66 -27.90 -24.45
CA GLY A 152 -19.25 -28.20 -25.83
C GLY A 152 -18.48 -27.09 -26.54
N GLU A 153 -18.18 -26.00 -25.86
CA GLU A 153 -17.34 -24.94 -26.35
C GLU A 153 -15.97 -24.94 -25.66
N ARG A 154 -14.93 -24.77 -26.46
CA ARG A 154 -13.56 -24.70 -25.97
C ARG A 154 -13.25 -23.28 -25.53
N ILE A 155 -13.17 -23.07 -24.21
CA ILE A 155 -12.92 -21.78 -23.61
C ILE A 155 -11.49 -21.75 -23.07
N GLN A 156 -10.74 -20.71 -23.40
CA GLN A 156 -9.40 -20.48 -22.90
C GLN A 156 -9.40 -19.21 -22.05
N LYS A 157 -9.05 -19.35 -20.77
CA LYS A 157 -8.93 -18.23 -19.84
C LYS A 157 -7.60 -17.53 -19.99
N LEU A 158 -7.64 -16.21 -19.83
CA LEU A 158 -6.50 -15.32 -19.81
C LEU A 158 -6.51 -14.52 -18.54
N ASP A 159 -5.35 -14.46 -17.89
CA ASP A 159 -5.12 -13.52 -16.80
C ASP A 159 -4.10 -12.48 -17.26
N VAL A 160 -4.54 -11.25 -17.35
CA VAL A 160 -3.70 -10.10 -17.74
C VAL A 160 -3.27 -9.37 -16.48
N TYR A 161 -1.98 -9.25 -16.29
CA TYR A 161 -1.38 -8.51 -15.17
C TYR A 161 -0.85 -7.18 -15.70
N TYR A 162 -1.45 -6.11 -15.22
CA TYR A 162 -1.08 -4.74 -15.58
C TYR A 162 0.01 -4.20 -14.67
N LYS A 163 0.86 -3.35 -15.20
CA LYS A 163 1.87 -2.65 -14.42
C LYS A 163 1.21 -1.77 -13.35
N PHE A 164 1.81 -1.69 -12.18
CA PHE A 164 1.38 -1.00 -10.97
C PHE A 164 0.25 -1.68 -10.18
N VAL A 165 -0.68 -2.36 -10.82
CA VAL A 165 -1.94 -2.79 -10.20
C VAL A 165 -2.20 -4.31 -10.26
N GLY A 166 -1.40 -5.06 -11.00
CA GLY A 166 -1.60 -6.50 -11.16
C GLY A 166 -2.84 -6.86 -11.98
N ARG A 167 -3.50 -7.96 -11.62
CA ARG A 167 -4.69 -8.43 -12.33
C ARG A 167 -5.92 -7.62 -11.91
N LEU A 168 -6.66 -7.15 -12.88
CA LEU A 168 -7.96 -6.51 -12.72
C LEU A 168 -9.05 -7.37 -13.35
N ASP A 169 -9.93 -7.92 -12.54
CA ASP A 169 -11.06 -8.74 -12.99
C ASP A 169 -12.27 -7.88 -13.36
#